data_3a274d254bd2b5bf994877f95069bbca
#
_entry.id   3a274d254bd2b5bf994877f95069bbca
#
_cell.length_a   1.000
_cell.length_b   1.000
_cell.length_c   1.000
_cell.angle_alpha   90.00
_cell.angle_beta   90.00
_cell.angle_gamma   90.00
#
_symmetry.space_group_name_H-M   'P 1'
#
loop_
_entity.id
_entity.type
_entity.pdbx_description
1 polymer ?
#
loop_
_entity_poly.entity_id
_entity_poly.type
_entity_poly.pdbx_seq_one_letter_code
_entity_poly.pdbx_strand_id
1 'polypeptide(L)'
;MTTANKGIDEKLFSYLVNLLGNTPFYKFLGMKIRNIGQGESELFIDIEPYHENIIKGVHGGVIMALADAAMATSVRSLGHETSTVDFTNSFMRPATLDKPLLSKGRVVKQGKSLVFTEAVVYSGDKLVAREHATFFHGPDIELD
;
A
#
# COMPACT_ATOMS: atom_id res chain seq x y z
N MET A 1 2.37 10.49 13.62
CA MET A 1 3.51 9.67 13.16
C MET A 1 4.09 10.29 11.90
N THR A 2 5.38 10.52 11.89
CA THR A 2 6.09 11.12 10.75
C THR A 2 6.44 10.04 9.73
N THR A 3 6.21 10.32 8.45
CA THR A 3 6.58 9.41 7.38
C THR A 3 8.12 9.38 7.23
N ALA A 4 8.70 8.19 7.19
CA ALA A 4 10.15 8.01 7.12
C ALA A 4 10.61 7.63 5.71
N ASN A 5 11.68 8.31 5.24
CA ASN A 5 12.39 7.93 4.04
C ASN A 5 13.46 6.90 4.43
N LYS A 6 13.38 5.70 3.89
CA LYS A 6 14.32 4.61 4.16
C LYS A 6 15.34 4.41 3.05
N GLY A 7 15.76 5.49 2.40
CA GLY A 7 16.90 5.45 1.50
C GLY A 7 16.62 5.68 0.02
N ILE A 8 15.45 6.23 -0.34
CA ILE A 8 15.22 6.66 -1.71
C ILE A 8 15.56 8.14 -1.89
N ASP A 9 15.68 8.57 -3.13
CA ASP A 9 15.92 9.97 -3.47
C ASP A 9 14.90 10.89 -2.79
N GLU A 10 15.36 11.99 -2.21
CA GLU A 10 14.50 12.91 -1.46
C GLU A 10 13.40 13.56 -2.30
N LYS A 11 13.69 13.87 -3.57
CA LYS A 11 12.68 14.44 -4.47
C LYS A 11 11.59 13.42 -4.78
N LEU A 12 11.98 12.18 -5.03
CA LEU A 12 11.05 11.08 -5.28
C LEU A 12 10.20 10.83 -4.03
N PHE A 13 10.84 10.77 -2.86
CA PHE A 13 10.14 10.58 -1.60
C PHE A 13 9.07 11.66 -1.38
N SER A 14 9.45 12.93 -1.51
CA SER A 14 8.52 14.04 -1.33
C SER A 14 7.38 13.99 -2.34
N TYR A 15 7.69 13.65 -3.59
CA TYR A 15 6.68 13.50 -4.63
C TYR A 15 5.67 12.42 -4.27
N LEU A 16 6.14 11.24 -3.83
CA LEU A 16 5.27 10.11 -3.49
C LEU A 16 4.41 10.41 -2.26
N VAL A 17 4.98 11.01 -1.24
CA VAL A 17 4.21 11.40 -0.04
C VAL A 17 3.10 12.38 -0.42
N ASN A 18 3.42 13.38 -1.25
CA ASN A 18 2.44 14.35 -1.71
C ASN A 18 1.35 13.70 -2.58
N LEU A 19 1.76 12.84 -3.50
CA LEU A 19 0.83 12.14 -4.41
C LEU A 19 -0.17 11.28 -3.64
N LEU A 20 0.31 10.44 -2.74
CA LEU A 20 -0.56 9.57 -1.94
C LEU A 20 -1.45 10.39 -1.00
N GLY A 21 -0.90 11.42 -0.38
CA GLY A 21 -1.66 12.28 0.53
C GLY A 21 -2.77 13.07 -0.15
N ASN A 22 -2.70 13.25 -1.47
CA ASN A 22 -3.68 14.04 -2.22
C ASN A 22 -4.56 13.18 -3.15
N THR A 23 -4.37 11.87 -3.20
CA THR A 23 -5.24 11.00 -4.00
C THR A 23 -6.60 10.86 -3.29
N PRO A 24 -7.70 11.25 -3.94
CA PRO A 24 -9.02 11.31 -3.26
C PRO A 24 -9.44 10.01 -2.59
N PHE A 25 -9.26 8.88 -3.25
CA PHE A 25 -9.65 7.57 -2.71
C PHE A 25 -8.85 7.23 -1.45
N TYR A 26 -7.54 7.49 -1.47
CA TYR A 26 -6.68 7.23 -0.30
C TYR A 26 -7.03 8.15 0.86
N LYS A 27 -7.34 9.42 0.57
CA LYS A 27 -7.82 10.37 1.58
C LYS A 27 -9.13 9.90 2.20
N PHE A 28 -10.06 9.44 1.37
CA PHE A 28 -11.36 8.94 1.82
C PHE A 28 -11.20 7.78 2.79
N LEU A 29 -10.32 6.83 2.48
CA LEU A 29 -10.07 5.68 3.35
C LEU A 29 -9.18 6.01 4.55
N GLY A 30 -8.52 7.16 4.54
CA GLY A 30 -7.63 7.57 5.63
C GLY A 30 -6.26 6.89 5.57
N MET A 31 -5.80 6.52 4.38
CA MET A 31 -4.47 5.90 4.22
C MET A 31 -3.36 6.88 4.53
N LYS A 32 -2.38 6.40 5.28
CA LYS A 32 -1.18 7.16 5.63
C LYS A 32 0.06 6.31 5.35
N ILE A 33 1.16 6.98 5.01
CA ILE A 33 2.42 6.32 4.76
C ILE A 33 3.23 6.31 6.04
N ARG A 34 3.69 5.14 6.45
CA ARG A 34 4.61 4.99 7.57
C ARG A 34 6.06 5.15 7.11
N ASN A 35 6.43 4.46 6.02
CA ASN A 35 7.76 4.60 5.43
C ASN A 35 7.77 4.15 3.98
N ILE A 36 8.78 4.62 3.25
CA ILE A 36 9.08 4.19 1.87
C ILE A 36 10.57 3.92 1.80
N GLY A 37 10.92 2.72 1.32
CA GLY A 37 12.28 2.34 0.98
C GLY A 37 12.35 1.91 -0.48
N GLN A 38 13.50 1.51 -0.93
CA GLN A 38 13.70 1.09 -2.31
C GLN A 38 13.02 -0.27 -2.54
N GLY A 39 11.92 -0.26 -3.30
CA GLY A 39 11.15 -1.46 -3.58
C GLY A 39 10.30 -1.94 -2.40
N GLU A 40 10.06 -1.09 -1.40
CA GLU A 40 9.25 -1.46 -0.24
C GLU A 40 8.51 -0.26 0.34
N SER A 41 7.41 -0.52 1.00
CA SER A 41 6.65 0.53 1.71
C SER A 41 5.81 -0.06 2.82
N GLU A 42 5.49 0.78 3.79
CA GLU A 42 4.50 0.47 4.82
C GLU A 42 3.47 1.58 4.86
N LEU A 43 2.20 1.19 4.72
CA LEU A 43 1.05 2.09 4.80
C LEU A 43 0.12 1.61 5.89
N PHE A 44 -0.61 2.53 6.51
CA PHE A 44 -1.54 2.18 7.57
C PHE A 44 -2.84 2.98 7.47
N ILE A 45 -3.87 2.44 8.13
CA ILE A 45 -5.17 3.09 8.27
C ILE A 45 -5.58 2.97 9.74
N ASP A 46 -5.91 4.11 10.35
CA ASP A 46 -6.61 4.11 11.63
C ASP A 46 -8.09 3.83 11.33
N ILE A 47 -8.66 2.81 12.00
CA ILE A 47 -9.99 2.35 11.65
C ILE A 47 -11.06 3.31 12.15
N GLU A 48 -12.00 3.64 11.25
CA GLU A 48 -13.13 4.52 11.49
C GLU A 48 -14.44 3.75 11.30
N PRO A 49 -15.57 4.25 11.82
CA PRO A 49 -16.86 3.56 11.70
C PRO A 49 -17.27 3.23 10.25
N TYR A 50 -16.88 4.05 9.28
CA TYR A 50 -17.23 3.81 7.87
C TYR A 50 -16.41 2.71 7.19
N HIS A 51 -15.43 2.15 7.90
CA HIS A 51 -14.68 0.98 7.40
C HIS A 51 -15.38 -0.34 7.75
N GLU A 52 -16.49 -0.29 8.50
CA GLU A 52 -17.19 -1.47 8.97
C GLU A 52 -17.93 -2.21 7.87
N ASN A 53 -17.88 -3.54 7.91
CA ASN A 53 -18.66 -4.41 7.05
C ASN A 53 -19.99 -4.81 7.72
N ILE A 54 -20.79 -5.64 7.03
CA ILE A 54 -22.10 -6.06 7.55
C ILE A 54 -22.04 -6.99 8.78
N ILE A 55 -20.87 -7.55 9.08
CA ILE A 55 -20.67 -8.44 10.24
C ILE A 55 -19.82 -7.78 11.34
N LYS A 56 -19.74 -6.46 11.33
CA LYS A 56 -19.09 -5.63 12.36
C LYS A 56 -17.59 -5.85 12.51
N GLY A 57 -16.93 -6.15 11.39
CA GLY A 57 -15.47 -6.17 11.27
C GLY A 57 -15.03 -5.14 10.23
N VAL A 58 -13.73 -5.09 9.93
CA VAL A 58 -13.22 -4.22 8.88
C VAL A 58 -13.58 -4.82 7.51
N HIS A 59 -14.13 -3.99 6.63
CA HIS A 59 -14.50 -4.43 5.28
C HIS A 59 -13.25 -4.91 4.53
N GLY A 60 -13.37 -6.09 3.88
CA GLY A 60 -12.25 -6.67 3.11
C GLY A 60 -11.75 -5.77 1.99
N GLY A 61 -12.63 -4.94 1.42
CA GLY A 61 -12.25 -3.96 0.42
C GLY A 61 -11.25 -2.92 0.93
N VAL A 62 -11.34 -2.55 2.20
CA VAL A 62 -10.38 -1.63 2.84
C VAL A 62 -9.01 -2.31 2.94
N ILE A 63 -8.99 -3.58 3.34
CA ILE A 63 -7.75 -4.36 3.46
C ILE A 63 -7.08 -4.50 2.10
N MET A 64 -7.85 -4.86 1.07
CA MET A 64 -7.34 -5.00 -0.29
C MET A 64 -6.83 -3.68 -0.86
N ALA A 65 -7.54 -2.58 -0.62
CA ALA A 65 -7.13 -1.26 -1.10
C ALA A 65 -5.81 -0.83 -0.45
N LEU A 66 -5.65 -1.09 0.85
CA LEU A 66 -4.41 -0.76 1.56
C LEU A 66 -3.23 -1.58 1.04
N ALA A 67 -3.43 -2.88 0.81
CA ALA A 67 -2.40 -3.76 0.26
C ALA A 67 -1.99 -3.35 -1.15
N ASP A 68 -2.97 -3.05 -2.00
CA ASP A 68 -2.72 -2.59 -3.37
C ASP A 68 -1.91 -1.29 -3.36
N ALA A 69 -2.28 -0.33 -2.52
CA ALA A 69 -1.58 0.93 -2.38
C ALA A 69 -0.14 0.75 -1.90
N ALA A 70 0.09 -0.16 -0.95
CA ALA A 70 1.44 -0.45 -0.46
C ALA A 70 2.31 -1.07 -1.56
N MET A 71 1.77 -2.02 -2.32
CA MET A 71 2.50 -2.63 -3.43
C MET A 71 2.78 -1.62 -4.55
N ALA A 72 1.79 -0.81 -4.91
CA ALA A 72 1.98 0.24 -5.92
C ALA A 72 3.04 1.26 -5.50
N THR A 73 3.04 1.65 -4.23
CA THR A 73 4.04 2.57 -3.68
C THR A 73 5.43 1.95 -3.74
N SER A 74 5.54 0.64 -3.47
CA SER A 74 6.81 -0.08 -3.58
C SER A 74 7.35 -0.05 -5.01
N VAL A 75 6.48 -0.20 -6.03
CA VAL A 75 6.89 -0.08 -7.43
C VAL A 75 7.33 1.35 -7.73
N ARG A 76 6.54 2.35 -7.32
CA ARG A 76 6.86 3.76 -7.56
C ARG A 76 8.15 4.20 -6.88
N SER A 77 8.51 3.57 -5.78
CA SER A 77 9.78 3.86 -5.09
C SER A 77 11.01 3.52 -5.92
N LEU A 78 10.84 2.72 -6.98
CA LEU A 78 11.89 2.41 -7.95
C LEU A 78 11.98 3.46 -9.07
N GLY A 79 11.11 4.47 -9.04
CA GLY A 79 11.13 5.58 -10.00
C GLY A 79 10.22 5.40 -11.21
N HIS A 80 9.26 4.48 -11.16
CA HIS A 80 8.37 4.20 -12.29
C HIS A 80 6.92 4.47 -11.97
N GLU A 81 6.18 4.98 -12.96
CA GLU A 81 4.73 4.98 -12.95
C GLU A 81 4.23 3.54 -13.04
N THR A 82 3.04 3.29 -12.52
CA THR A 82 2.50 1.93 -12.52
C THR A 82 0.98 1.92 -12.43
N SER A 83 0.41 0.79 -12.79
CA SER A 83 -0.99 0.46 -12.55
C SER A 83 -1.09 -1.04 -12.29
N THR A 84 -2.11 -1.43 -11.53
CA THR A 84 -2.33 -2.83 -11.17
C THR A 84 -2.83 -3.62 -12.37
N VAL A 85 -2.19 -4.74 -12.69
CA VAL A 85 -2.60 -5.65 -13.75
C VAL A 85 -3.51 -6.73 -13.18
N ASP A 86 -3.07 -7.38 -12.12
CA ASP A 86 -3.90 -8.34 -11.39
C ASP A 86 -3.55 -8.31 -9.90
N PHE A 87 -4.44 -8.88 -9.11
CA PHE A 87 -4.33 -8.81 -7.66
C PHE A 87 -5.01 -10.05 -7.06
N THR A 88 -4.28 -10.79 -6.24
CA THR A 88 -4.79 -11.95 -5.53
C THR A 88 -4.67 -11.71 -4.04
N ASN A 89 -5.75 -11.96 -3.31
CA ASN A 89 -5.80 -11.74 -1.86
C ASN A 89 -6.31 -12.97 -1.14
N SER A 90 -5.68 -13.30 -0.02
CA SER A 90 -6.15 -14.36 0.87
C SER A 90 -6.39 -13.75 2.25
N PHE A 91 -7.63 -13.79 2.72
CA PHE A 91 -7.97 -13.39 4.08
C PHE A 91 -7.75 -14.58 5.01
N MET A 92 -6.99 -14.38 6.07
CA MET A 92 -6.62 -15.43 7.02
C MET A 92 -7.40 -15.37 8.30
N ARG A 93 -7.87 -14.16 8.68
CA ARG A 93 -8.69 -13.92 9.84
C ARG A 93 -9.38 -12.56 9.74
N PRO A 94 -10.49 -12.35 10.47
CA PRO A 94 -11.13 -11.04 10.48
C PRO A 94 -10.23 -9.97 11.07
N ALA A 95 -10.27 -8.77 10.51
CA ALA A 95 -9.65 -7.59 11.10
C ALA A 95 -10.70 -6.89 11.98
N THR A 96 -10.27 -6.42 13.14
CA THR A 96 -11.16 -5.84 14.15
C THR A 96 -11.19 -4.31 14.07
N LEU A 97 -12.33 -3.73 14.48
CA LEU A 97 -12.53 -2.28 14.40
C LEU A 97 -11.69 -1.50 15.42
N ASP A 98 -11.17 -2.15 16.44
CA ASP A 98 -10.42 -1.52 17.54
C ASP A 98 -8.90 -1.49 17.32
N LYS A 99 -8.42 -1.96 16.18
CA LYS A 99 -6.99 -2.00 15.86
C LYS A 99 -6.70 -1.35 14.51
N PRO A 100 -5.56 -0.67 14.36
CA PRO A 100 -5.18 -0.13 13.05
C PRO A 100 -4.82 -1.25 12.09
N LEU A 101 -4.95 -0.96 10.80
CA LEU A 101 -4.41 -1.81 9.75
C LEU A 101 -3.02 -1.31 9.36
N LEU A 102 -2.10 -2.24 9.17
CA LEU A 102 -0.77 -1.94 8.64
C LEU A 102 -0.49 -2.89 7.49
N SER A 103 -0.18 -2.34 6.32
CA SER A 103 0.26 -3.13 5.16
C SER A 103 1.75 -2.93 4.92
N LYS A 104 2.44 -4.03 4.65
CA LYS A 104 3.84 -4.02 4.23
C LYS A 104 3.91 -4.59 2.83
N GLY A 105 4.29 -3.74 1.86
CA GLY A 105 4.42 -4.12 0.47
C GLY A 105 5.87 -4.15 0.04
N ARG A 106 6.18 -5.02 -0.92
CA ARG A 106 7.52 -5.06 -1.50
C ARG A 106 7.51 -5.60 -2.93
N VAL A 107 8.49 -5.16 -3.70
CA VAL A 107 8.75 -5.70 -5.03
C VAL A 107 9.52 -7.00 -4.87
N VAL A 108 9.02 -8.07 -5.51
CA VAL A 108 9.67 -9.37 -5.54
C VAL A 108 10.62 -9.46 -6.73
N LYS A 109 10.15 -9.00 -7.90
CA LYS A 109 10.93 -9.03 -9.13
C LYS A 109 10.47 -7.90 -10.05
N GLN A 110 11.43 -7.16 -10.60
CA GLN A 110 11.19 -6.11 -11.58
C GLN A 110 11.57 -6.66 -12.97
N GLY A 111 10.56 -6.84 -13.83
CA GLY A 111 10.75 -7.21 -15.22
C GLY A 111 10.70 -6.00 -16.14
N LYS A 112 10.85 -6.22 -17.45
CA LYS A 112 10.80 -5.16 -18.45
C LYS A 112 9.42 -4.52 -18.56
N SER A 113 8.37 -5.34 -18.55
CA SER A 113 6.98 -4.90 -18.75
C SER A 113 6.13 -5.05 -17.51
N LEU A 114 6.50 -5.98 -16.63
CA LEU A 114 5.73 -6.32 -15.44
C LEU A 114 6.62 -6.31 -14.21
N VAL A 115 6.02 -5.91 -13.08
CA VAL A 115 6.67 -5.92 -11.78
C VAL A 115 5.83 -6.81 -10.87
N PHE A 116 6.47 -7.78 -10.24
CA PHE A 116 5.81 -8.73 -9.33
C PHE A 116 6.01 -8.28 -7.89
N THR A 117 4.91 -8.23 -7.15
CA THR A 117 4.89 -7.68 -5.79
C THR A 117 4.16 -8.62 -4.84
N GLU A 118 4.41 -8.42 -3.56
CA GLU A 118 3.64 -9.08 -2.51
C GLU A 118 3.42 -8.12 -1.34
N ALA A 119 2.39 -8.40 -0.55
CA ALA A 119 2.10 -7.64 0.65
C ALA A 119 1.52 -8.54 1.73
N VAL A 120 1.58 -8.05 2.95
CA VAL A 120 0.87 -8.60 4.10
C VAL A 120 0.14 -7.48 4.78
N VAL A 121 -1.00 -7.79 5.41
CA VAL A 121 -1.76 -6.81 6.19
C VAL A 121 -1.95 -7.35 7.60
N TYR A 122 -1.68 -6.50 8.57
CA TYR A 122 -1.88 -6.77 9.98
C TYR A 122 -3.03 -5.94 10.54
N SER A 123 -3.80 -6.53 11.44
CA SER A 123 -4.76 -5.83 12.30
C SER A 123 -4.16 -5.85 13.69
N GLY A 124 -3.62 -4.71 14.15
CA GLY A 124 -2.75 -4.70 15.31
C GLY A 124 -1.52 -5.58 15.06
N ASP A 125 -1.32 -6.60 15.90
CA ASP A 125 -0.20 -7.52 15.77
C ASP A 125 -0.55 -8.83 15.03
N LYS A 126 -1.78 -8.96 14.52
CA LYS A 126 -2.26 -10.21 13.90
C LYS A 126 -2.27 -10.11 12.38
N LEU A 127 -1.68 -11.11 11.73
CA LEU A 127 -1.72 -11.22 10.27
C LEU A 127 -3.14 -11.56 9.83
N VAL A 128 -3.74 -10.69 9.03
CA VAL A 128 -5.13 -10.86 8.56
C VAL A 128 -5.22 -11.17 7.07
N ALA A 129 -4.22 -10.78 6.27
CA ALA A 129 -4.27 -11.04 4.83
C ALA A 129 -2.88 -11.10 4.22
N ARG A 130 -2.77 -11.84 3.12
CA ARG A 130 -1.60 -11.87 2.25
C ARG A 130 -2.02 -11.65 0.81
N GLU A 131 -1.20 -10.91 0.07
CA GLU A 131 -1.51 -10.52 -1.31
C GLU A 131 -0.33 -10.74 -2.22
N HIS A 132 -0.66 -11.04 -3.48
CA HIS A 132 0.26 -10.99 -4.61
C HIS A 132 -0.36 -10.10 -5.66
N ALA A 133 0.43 -9.28 -6.30
CA ALA A 133 -0.07 -8.46 -7.40
C ALA A 133 1.00 -8.29 -8.47
N THR A 134 0.53 -8.20 -9.72
CA THR A 134 1.37 -7.86 -10.86
C THR A 134 1.04 -6.44 -11.26
N PHE A 135 2.07 -5.65 -11.47
CA PHE A 135 1.96 -4.25 -11.84
C PHE A 135 2.58 -4.02 -13.20
N PHE A 136 2.05 -3.06 -13.92
CA PHE A 136 2.65 -2.60 -15.16
C PHE A 136 3.91 -1.79 -14.85
N HIS A 137 5.02 -2.10 -15.57
CA HIS A 137 6.25 -1.30 -15.48
C HIS A 137 6.09 -0.13 -16.43
N GLY A 138 5.60 0.98 -15.92
CA GLY A 138 5.35 2.18 -16.69
C GLY A 138 6.59 3.02 -16.94
N PRO A 139 6.42 4.19 -17.54
CA PRO A 139 7.53 5.11 -17.80
C PRO A 139 8.11 5.66 -16.49
N ASP A 140 9.29 6.24 -16.60
CA ASP A 140 9.94 6.87 -15.45
C ASP A 140 9.06 8.00 -14.90
N ILE A 141 9.04 8.14 -13.57
CA ILE A 141 8.38 9.27 -12.92
C ILE A 141 9.19 10.52 -13.23
N GLU A 142 8.52 11.54 -13.78
CA GLU A 142 9.16 12.82 -14.05
C GLU A 142 9.12 13.68 -12.78
N LEU A 143 10.31 14.11 -12.35
CA LEU A 143 10.48 14.98 -11.21
C LEU A 143 11.01 16.34 -11.68
N ASP A 144 10.37 17.41 -11.22
CA ASP A 144 10.78 18.78 -11.55
C ASP A 144 11.98 19.24 -10.74
#